data_55e77056093218f9450dee94b47d6742
#
_entry.id   55e77056093218f9450dee94b47d6742
#
_cell.length_a   1.000
_cell.length_b   1.000
_cell.length_c   1.000
_cell.angle_alpha   90.00
_cell.angle_beta   90.00
_cell.angle_gamma   90.00
#
_symmetry.space_group_name_H-M   'P 1'
#
loop_
_entity.id
_entity.type
_entity.pdbx_description
1 polymer ?
#
loop_
_entity_poly.entity_id
_entity_poly.type
_entity_poly.pdbx_seq_one_letter_code
_entity_poly.pdbx_strand_id
1 'polypeptide(L)'
;MKQPFNWTDPDAYEIFMGRWSELLTQPFLTFAGVPSGGRVLDVACGTGVLSKALADTGAHVIGVDASEGYLEGAQRRRSHSNITYESGDVRRLRFADNSFDAAVSTLALDVIPEIEQVVTEMRRVTKPGGVVASGVHQFFGGMPAFDLVQHTGAVLDAAINEMRTFFKGRPLFWPNGQAGLWRNLGFAEVTEVPIVVDCEYASFSDYWATFTSRQGRFGNVFAALSDSVRDALEHHVRNGYLVGLPDGPRSFPMMFRVVRGVVLAA
;
A
#
# COMPACT_ATOMS: atom_id res chain seq x y z
N MET A 1 21.39 1.75 -5.02
CA MET A 1 20.56 1.06 -6.05
C MET A 1 19.45 2.01 -6.44
N LYS A 2 19.22 2.24 -7.75
CA LYS A 2 18.05 3.01 -8.19
C LYS A 2 16.80 2.24 -7.74
N GLN A 3 15.89 2.91 -7.06
CA GLN A 3 14.58 2.33 -6.73
C GLN A 3 13.92 1.84 -8.03
N PRO A 4 13.41 0.62 -8.09
CA PRO A 4 12.83 0.07 -9.33
C PRO A 4 11.50 0.75 -9.72
N PHE A 5 11.00 1.68 -8.89
CA PHE A 5 9.73 2.35 -9.07
C PHE A 5 9.85 3.85 -8.82
N ASN A 6 9.02 4.64 -9.50
CA ASN A 6 8.95 6.08 -9.29
C ASN A 6 7.98 6.38 -8.12
N TRP A 7 8.55 6.58 -6.92
CA TRP A 7 7.83 6.91 -5.70
C TRP A 7 8.31 8.27 -5.17
N THR A 8 8.10 9.34 -5.93
CA THR A 8 8.69 10.65 -5.58
C THR A 8 7.70 11.81 -5.60
N ASP A 9 6.57 11.65 -6.30
CA ASP A 9 5.56 12.70 -6.46
C ASP A 9 4.36 12.40 -5.55
N PRO A 10 4.18 13.16 -4.45
CA PRO A 10 3.09 12.94 -3.52
C PRO A 10 1.71 13.28 -4.09
N ASP A 11 1.63 14.24 -5.03
CA ASP A 11 0.37 14.65 -5.63
C ASP A 11 -0.14 13.60 -6.61
N ALA A 12 0.76 13.06 -7.42
CA ALA A 12 0.46 11.94 -8.29
C ALA A 12 0.11 10.65 -7.50
N TYR A 13 0.72 10.45 -6.32
CA TYR A 13 0.36 9.33 -5.45
C TYR A 13 -1.06 9.45 -4.90
N GLU A 14 -1.51 10.65 -4.52
CA GLU A 14 -2.90 10.86 -4.04
C GLU A 14 -3.93 10.49 -5.13
N ILE A 15 -3.63 10.78 -6.41
CA ILE A 15 -4.47 10.37 -7.55
C ILE A 15 -4.43 8.84 -7.73
N PHE A 16 -3.25 8.23 -7.58
CA PHE A 16 -3.03 6.81 -7.81
C PHE A 16 -3.68 5.94 -6.72
N MET A 17 -3.29 6.16 -5.46
CA MET A 17 -3.66 5.31 -4.33
C MET A 17 -4.05 6.06 -3.06
N GLY A 18 -3.63 7.31 -2.90
CA GLY A 18 -3.79 8.04 -1.64
C GLY A 18 -5.24 8.08 -1.14
N ARG A 19 -6.16 8.42 -2.02
CA ARG A 19 -7.61 8.47 -1.72
C ARG A 19 -8.22 7.13 -1.33
N TRP A 20 -7.66 6.02 -1.84
CA TRP A 20 -8.13 4.67 -1.49
C TRP A 20 -7.51 4.17 -0.18
N SER A 21 -6.27 4.58 0.12
CA SER A 21 -5.61 4.25 1.38
C SER A 21 -6.38 4.81 2.59
N GLU A 22 -7.04 5.96 2.44
CA GLU A 22 -7.89 6.54 3.50
C GLU A 22 -9.05 5.61 3.87
N LEU A 23 -9.68 4.95 2.88
CA LEU A 23 -10.78 4.01 3.12
C LEU A 23 -10.33 2.76 3.89
N LEU A 24 -9.09 2.32 3.68
CA LEU A 24 -8.51 1.18 4.41
C LEU A 24 -8.24 1.51 5.88
N THR A 25 -7.96 2.76 6.20
CA THR A 25 -7.32 3.16 7.47
C THR A 25 -8.13 2.73 8.70
N GLN A 26 -9.41 3.09 8.79
CA GLN A 26 -10.22 2.78 9.95
C GLN A 26 -10.48 1.27 10.14
N PRO A 27 -10.85 0.51 9.09
CA PRO A 27 -10.93 -0.94 9.19
C PRO A 27 -9.61 -1.60 9.60
N PHE A 28 -8.48 -1.09 9.07
CA PHE A 28 -7.15 -1.58 9.42
C PHE A 28 -6.81 -1.32 10.89
N LEU A 29 -7.02 -0.11 11.40
CA LEU A 29 -6.75 0.23 12.80
C LEU A 29 -7.59 -0.60 13.75
N THR A 30 -8.87 -0.81 13.44
CA THR A 30 -9.76 -1.67 14.21
C THR A 30 -9.25 -3.11 14.28
N PHE A 31 -8.80 -3.65 13.15
CA PHE A 31 -8.24 -5.00 13.07
C PHE A 31 -6.89 -5.11 13.77
N ALA A 32 -6.00 -4.16 13.54
CA ALA A 32 -4.65 -4.18 14.10
C ALA A 32 -4.65 -4.11 15.64
N GLY A 33 -5.64 -3.43 16.23
CA GLY A 33 -5.75 -3.28 17.68
C GLY A 33 -4.57 -2.50 18.25
N VAL A 34 -4.12 -1.46 17.55
CA VAL A 34 -3.04 -0.59 18.01
C VAL A 34 -3.51 0.17 19.26
N PRO A 35 -2.74 0.19 20.36
CA PRO A 35 -3.14 0.88 21.58
C PRO A 35 -3.24 2.39 21.36
N SER A 36 -4.31 3.02 21.82
CA SER A 36 -4.43 4.47 21.86
C SER A 36 -3.40 5.08 22.81
N GLY A 37 -2.80 6.21 22.44
CA GLY A 37 -1.81 6.92 23.28
C GLY A 37 -0.42 6.27 23.31
N GLY A 38 -0.21 5.12 22.66
CA GLY A 38 1.06 4.42 22.57
C GLY A 38 2.06 5.09 21.62
N ARG A 39 3.32 4.65 21.65
CA ARG A 39 4.34 5.04 20.68
C ARG A 39 4.32 4.06 19.52
N VAL A 40 3.98 4.55 18.32
CA VAL A 40 3.74 3.71 17.14
C VAL A 40 4.70 4.09 16.01
N LEU A 41 5.23 3.08 15.34
CA LEU A 41 6.03 3.23 14.13
C LEU A 41 5.16 2.94 12.90
N ASP A 42 5.06 3.92 11.99
CA ASP A 42 4.47 3.74 10.67
C ASP A 42 5.60 3.52 9.65
N VAL A 43 5.73 2.30 9.17
CA VAL A 43 6.84 1.82 8.34
C VAL A 43 6.49 1.97 6.88
N ALA A 44 7.33 2.71 6.13
CA ALA A 44 7.07 3.18 4.78
C ALA A 44 5.76 3.98 4.72
N CYS A 45 5.72 5.06 5.51
CA CYS A 45 4.51 5.85 5.77
C CYS A 45 3.99 6.64 4.56
N GLY A 46 4.79 6.75 3.50
CA GLY A 46 4.42 7.46 2.27
C GLY A 46 3.98 8.90 2.52
N THR A 47 2.79 9.24 2.05
CA THR A 47 2.19 10.57 2.24
C THR A 47 1.48 10.75 3.59
N GLY A 48 1.63 9.79 4.54
CA GLY A 48 1.24 9.93 5.93
C GLY A 48 -0.23 9.64 6.25
N VAL A 49 -0.96 8.95 5.38
CA VAL A 49 -2.39 8.63 5.59
C VAL A 49 -2.59 7.86 6.89
N LEU A 50 -1.87 6.74 7.06
CA LEU A 50 -1.96 5.92 8.26
C LEU A 50 -1.40 6.66 9.49
N SER A 51 -0.28 7.37 9.33
CA SER A 51 0.32 8.17 10.42
C SER A 51 -0.68 9.15 11.02
N LYS A 52 -1.44 9.87 10.16
CA LYS A 52 -2.45 10.84 10.61
C LYS A 52 -3.57 10.15 11.40
N ALA A 53 -4.10 9.05 10.88
CA ALA A 53 -5.17 8.34 11.56
C ALA A 53 -4.74 7.73 12.90
N LEU A 54 -3.50 7.24 13.00
CA LEU A 54 -2.91 6.80 14.27
C LEU A 54 -2.81 7.94 15.27
N ALA A 55 -2.31 9.11 14.84
CA ALA A 55 -2.20 10.27 15.71
C ALA A 55 -3.57 10.77 16.20
N ASP A 56 -4.61 10.66 15.38
CA ASP A 56 -5.99 11.01 15.75
C ASP A 56 -6.56 10.09 16.86
N THR A 57 -5.98 8.90 17.07
CA THR A 57 -6.29 8.05 18.24
C THR A 57 -5.55 8.47 19.52
N GLY A 58 -4.70 9.49 19.45
CA GLY A 58 -3.84 9.93 20.53
C GLY A 58 -2.45 9.28 20.56
N ALA A 59 -2.11 8.43 19.60
CA ALA A 59 -0.80 7.78 19.52
C ALA A 59 0.31 8.81 19.19
N HIS A 60 1.50 8.57 19.70
CA HIS A 60 2.74 9.27 19.29
C HIS A 60 3.38 8.49 18.14
N VAL A 61 3.30 9.05 16.94
CA VAL A 61 3.66 8.36 15.69
C VAL A 61 5.02 8.83 15.19
N ILE A 62 5.87 7.88 14.82
CA ILE A 62 7.01 8.12 13.96
C ILE A 62 6.72 7.47 12.61
N GLY A 63 6.61 8.27 11.56
CA GLY A 63 6.49 7.80 10.19
C GLY A 63 7.85 7.78 9.52
N VAL A 64 8.27 6.62 9.01
CA VAL A 64 9.54 6.47 8.29
C VAL A 64 9.28 6.12 6.83
N ASP A 65 9.92 6.85 5.92
CA ASP A 65 9.90 6.53 4.49
C ASP A 65 11.26 6.87 3.85
N ALA A 66 11.59 6.18 2.76
CA ALA A 66 12.81 6.45 2.00
C ALA A 66 12.66 7.60 1.01
N SER A 67 11.43 8.01 0.69
CA SER A 67 11.10 9.07 -0.26
C SER A 67 10.96 10.41 0.43
N GLU A 68 11.94 11.28 0.28
CA GLU A 68 11.88 12.66 0.80
C GLU A 68 10.67 13.41 0.24
N GLY A 69 10.35 13.26 -1.07
CA GLY A 69 9.18 13.89 -1.67
C GLY A 69 7.85 13.45 -1.03
N TYR A 70 7.73 12.17 -0.64
CA TYR A 70 6.55 11.71 0.07
C TYR A 70 6.49 12.28 1.49
N LEU A 71 7.62 12.35 2.20
CA LEU A 71 7.68 12.95 3.54
C LEU A 71 7.34 14.44 3.52
N GLU A 72 7.80 15.19 2.52
CA GLU A 72 7.38 16.57 2.30
C GLU A 72 5.87 16.67 2.05
N GLY A 73 5.31 15.77 1.25
CA GLY A 73 3.87 15.66 1.02
C GLY A 73 3.10 15.35 2.30
N ALA A 74 3.60 14.41 3.12
CA ALA A 74 3.04 14.06 4.42
C ALA A 74 3.04 15.25 5.37
N GLN A 75 4.17 15.97 5.47
CA GLN A 75 4.30 17.14 6.31
C GLN A 75 3.33 18.25 5.89
N ARG A 76 3.13 18.49 4.61
CA ARG A 76 2.20 19.52 4.11
C ARG A 76 0.73 19.18 4.37
N ARG A 77 0.34 17.92 4.16
CA ARG A 77 -1.07 17.51 4.15
C ARG A 77 -1.55 16.93 5.47
N ARG A 78 -0.65 16.27 6.19
CA ARG A 78 -0.98 15.42 7.35
C ARG A 78 -0.08 15.70 8.54
N SER A 79 0.30 16.99 8.74
CA SER A 79 1.00 17.41 9.94
C SER A 79 0.09 17.28 11.18
N HIS A 80 0.68 16.84 12.28
CA HIS A 80 0.00 16.73 13.57
C HIS A 80 1.03 16.81 14.68
N SER A 81 0.67 17.37 15.85
CA SER A 81 1.59 17.52 17.00
C SER A 81 2.18 16.21 17.51
N ASN A 82 1.48 15.10 17.29
CA ASN A 82 1.90 13.78 17.71
C ASN A 82 2.60 12.98 16.58
N ILE A 83 2.93 13.60 15.44
CA ILE A 83 3.62 12.92 14.35
C ILE A 83 5.01 13.52 14.12
N THR A 84 6.00 12.65 13.99
CA THR A 84 7.32 12.98 13.46
C THR A 84 7.55 12.17 12.20
N TYR A 85 7.84 12.82 11.07
CA TYR A 85 8.23 12.17 9.83
C TYR A 85 9.74 12.16 9.68
N GLU A 86 10.32 10.99 9.35
CA GLU A 86 11.76 10.78 9.28
C GLU A 86 12.15 10.02 8.01
N SER A 87 13.21 10.49 7.34
CA SER A 87 13.79 9.75 6.21
C SER A 87 14.60 8.55 6.73
N GLY A 88 14.38 7.37 6.13
CA GLY A 88 15.11 6.18 6.54
C GLY A 88 14.86 4.94 5.68
N ASP A 89 15.78 3.98 5.77
CA ASP A 89 15.62 2.67 5.16
C ASP A 89 14.90 1.73 6.13
N VAL A 90 13.70 1.33 5.78
CA VAL A 90 12.85 0.45 6.61
C VAL A 90 13.42 -0.96 6.77
N ARG A 91 14.40 -1.34 5.94
CA ARG A 91 15.15 -2.62 6.07
C ARG A 91 16.20 -2.57 7.18
N ARG A 92 16.51 -1.37 7.67
CA ARG A 92 17.50 -1.13 8.73
C ARG A 92 17.08 0.10 9.55
N LEU A 93 16.14 -0.12 10.45
CA LEU A 93 15.58 0.94 11.29
C LEU A 93 16.62 1.40 12.34
N ARG A 94 16.76 2.72 12.49
CA ARG A 94 17.72 3.33 13.41
C ARG A 94 17.31 3.29 14.89
N PHE A 95 16.16 2.71 15.20
CA PHE A 95 15.62 2.66 16.56
C PHE A 95 16.19 1.46 17.33
N ALA A 96 16.32 1.63 18.64
CA ALA A 96 16.71 0.55 19.55
C ALA A 96 15.62 -0.53 19.60
N ASP A 97 16.00 -1.72 20.03
CA ASP A 97 15.05 -2.80 20.26
C ASP A 97 13.98 -2.39 21.26
N ASN A 98 12.76 -2.90 21.10
CA ASN A 98 11.66 -2.69 22.05
C ASN A 98 11.29 -1.20 22.28
N SER A 99 11.39 -0.37 21.23
CA SER A 99 11.16 1.08 21.32
C SER A 99 9.70 1.50 21.12
N PHE A 100 8.88 0.63 20.52
CA PHE A 100 7.51 0.95 20.12
C PHE A 100 6.51 -0.03 20.72
N ASP A 101 5.30 0.46 20.97
CA ASP A 101 4.18 -0.37 21.42
C ASP A 101 3.52 -1.10 20.23
N ALA A 102 3.67 -0.55 19.02
CA ALA A 102 3.29 -1.21 17.78
C ALA A 102 4.13 -0.70 16.61
N ALA A 103 4.32 -1.56 15.58
CA ALA A 103 4.85 -1.18 14.29
C ALA A 103 3.87 -1.62 13.19
N VAL A 104 3.49 -0.70 12.32
CA VAL A 104 2.49 -0.93 11.29
C VAL A 104 2.98 -0.50 9.91
N SER A 105 2.39 -1.07 8.85
CA SER A 105 2.69 -0.70 7.48
C SER A 105 1.49 -0.98 6.58
N THR A 106 1.08 -0.04 5.74
CA THR A 106 0.04 -0.27 4.75
C THR A 106 0.52 0.07 3.35
N LEU A 107 0.18 -0.80 2.38
CA LEU A 107 0.39 -0.61 0.95
C LEU A 107 1.85 -0.39 0.52
N ALA A 108 2.79 -0.91 1.30
CA ALA A 108 4.22 -0.76 1.06
C ALA A 108 4.97 -2.10 0.97
N LEU A 109 4.65 -3.07 1.82
CA LEU A 109 5.35 -4.36 1.85
C LEU A 109 5.17 -5.16 0.55
N ASP A 110 4.15 -4.86 -0.23
CA ASP A 110 3.90 -5.45 -1.54
C ASP A 110 4.89 -4.99 -2.63
N VAL A 111 5.55 -3.86 -2.45
CA VAL A 111 6.52 -3.31 -3.42
C VAL A 111 7.98 -3.40 -2.95
N ILE A 112 8.23 -3.72 -1.68
CA ILE A 112 9.59 -3.87 -1.15
C ILE A 112 10.08 -5.31 -1.40
N PRO A 113 11.24 -5.51 -2.06
CA PRO A 113 11.75 -6.85 -2.35
C PRO A 113 12.12 -7.64 -1.09
N GLU A 114 12.79 -7.01 -0.12
CA GLU A 114 13.36 -7.63 1.08
C GLU A 114 12.38 -7.62 2.27
N ILE A 115 11.15 -8.09 2.03
CA ILE A 115 10.06 -8.01 3.00
C ILE A 115 10.38 -8.69 4.34
N GLU A 116 11.04 -9.85 4.33
CA GLU A 116 11.41 -10.56 5.56
C GLU A 116 12.31 -9.71 6.44
N GLN A 117 13.23 -8.95 5.84
CA GLN A 117 14.12 -8.05 6.56
C GLN A 117 13.32 -6.90 7.18
N VAL A 118 12.37 -6.32 6.44
CA VAL A 118 11.51 -5.24 6.97
C VAL A 118 10.68 -5.73 8.15
N VAL A 119 10.03 -6.88 8.02
CA VAL A 119 9.18 -7.43 9.10
C VAL A 119 10.02 -7.85 10.31
N THR A 120 11.26 -8.33 10.09
CA THR A 120 12.21 -8.61 11.16
C THR A 120 12.57 -7.34 11.92
N GLU A 121 12.83 -6.23 11.23
CA GLU A 121 13.09 -4.93 11.86
C GLU A 121 11.86 -4.41 12.61
N MET A 122 10.65 -4.51 12.02
CA MET A 122 9.40 -4.17 12.70
C MET A 122 9.26 -4.96 14.01
N ARG A 123 9.55 -6.28 13.98
CA ARG A 123 9.54 -7.13 15.17
C ARG A 123 10.57 -6.68 16.21
N ARG A 124 11.80 -6.42 15.78
CA ARG A 124 12.91 -6.02 16.67
C ARG A 124 12.61 -4.74 17.45
N VAL A 125 12.06 -3.73 16.77
CA VAL A 125 11.79 -2.43 17.38
C VAL A 125 10.51 -2.42 18.21
N THR A 126 9.66 -3.43 18.08
CA THR A 126 8.41 -3.54 18.83
C THR A 126 8.62 -4.26 20.16
N LYS A 127 8.07 -3.74 21.23
CA LYS A 127 8.14 -4.31 22.58
C LYS A 127 7.50 -5.72 22.64
N PRO A 128 7.96 -6.58 23.54
CA PRO A 128 7.20 -7.79 23.89
C PRO A 128 5.76 -7.46 24.26
N GLY A 129 4.80 -8.23 23.77
CA GLY A 129 3.35 -7.96 23.87
C GLY A 129 2.84 -6.91 22.89
N GLY A 130 3.72 -6.20 22.18
CA GLY A 130 3.35 -5.22 21.17
C GLY A 130 2.90 -5.87 19.86
N VAL A 131 2.21 -5.09 19.04
CA VAL A 131 1.59 -5.56 17.79
C VAL A 131 2.44 -5.16 16.58
N VAL A 132 2.63 -6.10 15.67
CA VAL A 132 3.11 -5.82 14.31
C VAL A 132 2.00 -6.16 13.32
N ALA A 133 1.58 -5.17 12.53
CA ALA A 133 0.50 -5.37 11.57
C ALA A 133 0.83 -4.76 10.20
N SER A 134 0.33 -5.39 9.14
CA SER A 134 0.42 -4.82 7.81
C SER A 134 -0.82 -5.05 6.96
N GLY A 135 -0.97 -4.22 5.92
CA GLY A 135 -1.98 -4.38 4.89
C GLY A 135 -1.37 -4.27 3.51
N VAL A 136 -1.68 -5.20 2.61
CA VAL A 136 -1.25 -5.21 1.21
C VAL A 136 -2.43 -5.41 0.27
N HIS A 137 -2.26 -5.02 -0.99
CA HIS A 137 -3.27 -5.27 -2.01
C HIS A 137 -3.46 -6.76 -2.28
N GLN A 138 -4.68 -7.18 -2.54
CA GLN A 138 -4.94 -8.49 -3.11
C GLN A 138 -5.02 -8.38 -4.64
N PHE A 139 -3.89 -8.55 -5.32
CA PHE A 139 -3.81 -8.44 -6.78
C PHE A 139 -4.56 -9.53 -7.56
N PHE A 140 -5.06 -10.56 -6.90
CA PHE A 140 -5.78 -11.65 -7.55
C PHE A 140 -7.27 -11.60 -7.24
N GLY A 141 -8.05 -11.14 -8.22
CA GLY A 141 -9.49 -11.04 -8.10
C GLY A 141 -9.99 -10.09 -7.01
N GLY A 142 -9.06 -9.32 -6.41
CA GLY A 142 -9.37 -8.36 -5.38
C GLY A 142 -9.37 -6.90 -5.85
N MET A 143 -9.00 -6.64 -7.10
CA MET A 143 -8.88 -5.28 -7.64
C MET A 143 -9.47 -5.18 -9.06
N PRO A 144 -10.80 -5.34 -9.25
CA PRO A 144 -11.41 -5.36 -10.57
C PRO A 144 -11.09 -4.14 -11.43
N ALA A 145 -10.98 -2.95 -10.82
CA ALA A 145 -10.57 -1.73 -11.53
C ALA A 145 -9.18 -1.87 -12.16
N PHE A 146 -8.23 -2.47 -11.45
CA PHE A 146 -6.88 -2.73 -11.95
C PHE A 146 -6.85 -3.93 -12.90
N ASP A 147 -7.64 -4.97 -12.62
CA ASP A 147 -7.75 -6.16 -13.46
C ASP A 147 -8.25 -5.82 -14.87
N LEU A 148 -9.21 -4.87 -14.99
CA LEU A 148 -9.68 -4.39 -16.28
C LEU A 148 -8.53 -3.84 -17.14
N VAL A 149 -7.68 -3.00 -16.57
CA VAL A 149 -6.53 -2.42 -17.28
C VAL A 149 -5.46 -3.46 -17.57
N GLN A 150 -5.10 -4.27 -16.58
CA GLN A 150 -4.01 -5.25 -16.70
C GLN A 150 -4.35 -6.38 -17.68
N HIS A 151 -5.57 -6.91 -17.66
CA HIS A 151 -5.97 -7.98 -18.53
C HIS A 151 -6.14 -7.50 -19.98
N THR A 152 -6.76 -6.32 -20.16
CA THR A 152 -6.87 -5.70 -21.48
C THR A 152 -5.49 -5.39 -22.06
N GLY A 153 -4.63 -4.78 -21.26
CA GLY A 153 -3.29 -4.39 -21.72
C GLY A 153 -2.36 -5.58 -21.98
N ALA A 154 -2.50 -6.69 -21.23
CA ALA A 154 -1.67 -7.87 -21.41
C ALA A 154 -1.82 -8.56 -22.78
N VAL A 155 -2.92 -8.29 -23.50
CA VAL A 155 -3.15 -8.76 -24.87
C VAL A 155 -2.50 -7.83 -25.90
N LEU A 156 -2.27 -6.56 -25.52
CA LEU A 156 -1.75 -5.51 -26.39
C LEU A 156 -0.23 -5.35 -26.28
N ASP A 157 0.34 -5.59 -25.09
CA ASP A 157 1.74 -5.32 -24.81
C ASP A 157 2.35 -6.32 -23.82
N ALA A 158 3.55 -6.80 -24.14
CA ALA A 158 4.25 -7.79 -23.33
C ALA A 158 4.69 -7.24 -21.96
N ALA A 159 5.06 -5.96 -21.87
CA ALA A 159 5.49 -5.36 -20.61
C ALA A 159 4.33 -5.25 -19.59
N ILE A 160 3.10 -5.04 -20.08
CA ILE A 160 1.91 -5.09 -19.21
C ILE A 160 1.66 -6.52 -18.71
N ASN A 161 1.85 -7.53 -19.58
CA ASN A 161 1.73 -8.91 -19.17
C ASN A 161 2.81 -9.33 -18.16
N GLU A 162 4.05 -8.90 -18.34
CA GLU A 162 5.13 -9.10 -17.37
C GLU A 162 4.83 -8.44 -16.03
N MET A 163 4.32 -7.21 -16.04
CA MET A 163 3.89 -6.52 -14.84
C MET A 163 2.82 -7.31 -14.10
N ARG A 164 1.81 -7.78 -14.81
CA ARG A 164 0.73 -8.61 -14.27
C ARG A 164 1.24 -9.91 -13.65
N THR A 165 2.17 -10.60 -14.31
CA THR A 165 2.76 -11.85 -13.83
C THR A 165 3.73 -11.66 -12.67
N PHE A 166 4.40 -10.53 -12.58
CA PHE A 166 5.26 -10.20 -11.43
C PHE A 166 4.52 -10.28 -10.11
N PHE A 167 3.34 -9.70 -10.01
CA PHE A 167 2.54 -9.76 -8.78
C PHE A 167 2.06 -11.19 -8.50
N LYS A 168 1.78 -12.00 -9.54
CA LYS A 168 1.32 -13.40 -9.40
C LYS A 168 2.31 -14.30 -8.68
N GLY A 169 3.58 -14.09 -8.88
CA GLY A 169 4.63 -14.93 -8.32
C GLY A 169 4.97 -14.69 -6.84
N ARG A 170 4.35 -13.69 -6.19
CA ARG A 170 4.69 -13.33 -4.81
C ARG A 170 3.73 -13.96 -3.81
N PRO A 171 4.23 -14.84 -2.90
CA PRO A 171 3.39 -15.50 -1.90
C PRO A 171 2.58 -14.54 -1.03
N LEU A 172 3.11 -13.32 -0.80
CA LEU A 172 2.50 -12.28 0.02
C LEU A 172 1.06 -11.93 -0.42
N PHE A 173 0.77 -12.02 -1.70
CA PHE A 173 -0.55 -11.68 -2.25
C PHE A 173 -1.55 -12.86 -2.22
N TRP A 174 -1.11 -14.04 -1.82
CA TRP A 174 -1.98 -15.19 -1.68
C TRP A 174 -2.64 -15.23 -0.31
N PRO A 175 -3.83 -15.84 -0.18
CA PRO A 175 -4.43 -16.09 1.14
C PRO A 175 -3.46 -16.77 2.09
N ASN A 176 -3.36 -16.24 3.30
CA ASN A 176 -2.40 -16.65 4.34
C ASN A 176 -0.91 -16.44 4.00
N GLY A 177 -0.58 -15.73 2.93
CA GLY A 177 0.81 -15.47 2.57
C GLY A 177 1.53 -14.59 3.59
N GLN A 178 0.90 -13.53 4.04
CA GLN A 178 1.42 -12.71 5.13
C GLN A 178 1.43 -13.47 6.45
N ALA A 179 0.33 -14.15 6.80
CA ALA A 179 0.27 -14.93 8.04
C ALA A 179 1.36 -16.02 8.09
N GLY A 180 1.69 -16.65 6.97
CA GLY A 180 2.80 -17.58 6.87
C GLY A 180 4.13 -16.92 7.21
N LEU A 181 4.42 -15.76 6.63
CA LEU A 181 5.62 -14.99 6.92
C LEU A 181 5.70 -14.59 8.40
N TRP A 182 4.61 -14.06 8.98
CA TRP A 182 4.58 -13.68 10.40
C TRP A 182 4.87 -14.88 11.31
N ARG A 183 4.24 -16.04 11.06
CA ARG A 183 4.50 -17.26 11.85
C ARG A 183 5.96 -17.73 11.73
N ASN A 184 6.52 -17.71 10.53
CA ASN A 184 7.92 -18.08 10.30
C ASN A 184 8.90 -17.15 11.02
N LEU A 185 8.55 -15.87 11.19
CA LEU A 185 9.32 -14.89 11.93
C LEU A 185 9.03 -14.90 13.44
N GLY A 186 8.26 -15.87 13.96
CA GLY A 186 8.07 -16.11 15.38
C GLY A 186 7.10 -15.15 16.07
N PHE A 187 6.12 -14.61 15.35
CA PHE A 187 5.01 -13.89 15.98
C PHE A 187 3.97 -14.86 16.55
N ALA A 188 3.37 -14.48 17.69
CA ALA A 188 2.20 -15.14 18.25
C ALA A 188 0.90 -14.50 17.75
N GLU A 189 -0.24 -15.18 18.01
CA GLU A 189 -1.60 -14.69 17.72
C GLU A 189 -1.78 -14.18 16.29
N VAL A 190 -1.12 -14.83 15.34
CA VAL A 190 -1.13 -14.39 13.94
C VAL A 190 -2.49 -14.61 13.32
N THR A 191 -3.10 -13.51 12.90
CA THR A 191 -4.40 -13.49 12.21
C THR A 191 -4.26 -12.72 10.90
N GLU A 192 -4.84 -13.23 9.81
CA GLU A 192 -4.95 -12.54 8.53
C GLU A 192 -6.40 -12.55 8.06
N VAL A 193 -6.91 -11.38 7.65
CA VAL A 193 -8.27 -11.24 7.13
C VAL A 193 -8.29 -10.38 5.86
N PRO A 194 -9.28 -10.55 4.98
CA PRO A 194 -9.54 -9.58 3.92
C PRO A 194 -10.31 -8.38 4.46
N ILE A 195 -9.98 -7.19 3.96
CA ILE A 195 -10.79 -5.97 4.08
C ILE A 195 -11.17 -5.53 2.68
N VAL A 196 -12.43 -5.25 2.45
CA VAL A 196 -12.94 -4.74 1.17
C VAL A 196 -13.44 -3.33 1.37
N VAL A 197 -13.05 -2.43 0.46
CA VAL A 197 -13.54 -1.05 0.38
C VAL A 197 -14.07 -0.79 -1.02
N ASP A 198 -15.00 0.15 -1.14
CA ASP A 198 -15.54 0.56 -2.43
C ASP A 198 -14.81 1.80 -2.93
N CYS A 199 -14.17 1.67 -4.10
CA CYS A 199 -13.45 2.74 -4.77
C CYS A 199 -14.33 3.39 -5.82
N GLU A 200 -14.76 4.62 -5.57
CA GLU A 200 -15.61 5.38 -6.47
C GLU A 200 -14.79 6.24 -7.44
N TYR A 201 -15.17 6.19 -8.69
CA TYR A 201 -14.65 7.03 -9.77
C TYR A 201 -15.79 7.85 -10.35
N ALA A 202 -15.60 9.16 -10.44
CA ALA A 202 -16.64 10.08 -10.91
C ALA A 202 -16.94 9.94 -12.42
N SER A 203 -15.95 9.50 -13.20
CA SER A 203 -16.02 9.34 -14.65
C SER A 203 -14.91 8.41 -15.14
N PHE A 204 -14.94 8.06 -16.43
CA PHE A 204 -13.82 7.37 -17.06
C PHE A 204 -12.51 8.16 -16.98
N SER A 205 -12.55 9.47 -17.14
CA SER A 205 -11.35 10.31 -17.04
C SER A 205 -10.72 10.24 -15.64
N ASP A 206 -11.53 10.24 -14.58
CA ASP A 206 -11.06 10.06 -13.20
C ASP A 206 -10.48 8.66 -12.96
N TYR A 207 -11.14 7.63 -13.47
CA TYR A 207 -10.64 6.27 -13.43
C TYR A 207 -9.30 6.13 -14.18
N TRP A 208 -9.20 6.66 -15.39
CA TRP A 208 -8.02 6.56 -16.24
C TRP A 208 -6.81 7.32 -15.66
N ALA A 209 -7.05 8.44 -14.99
CA ALA A 209 -6.02 9.22 -14.32
C ALA A 209 -5.24 8.39 -13.27
N THR A 210 -5.88 7.42 -12.62
CA THR A 210 -5.22 6.50 -11.69
C THR A 210 -4.01 5.81 -12.33
N PHE A 211 -4.14 5.33 -13.57
CA PHE A 211 -3.11 4.56 -14.26
C PHE A 211 -2.08 5.44 -14.99
N THR A 212 -2.47 6.66 -15.36
CA THR A 212 -1.61 7.62 -16.07
C THR A 212 -0.86 8.58 -15.14
N SER A 213 -1.06 8.49 -13.82
CA SER A 213 -0.42 9.33 -12.79
C SER A 213 1.09 9.15 -12.67
N ARG A 214 1.69 8.24 -13.43
CA ARG A 214 3.14 7.94 -13.46
C ARG A 214 3.71 7.44 -12.14
N GLN A 215 2.89 6.83 -11.28
CA GLN A 215 3.34 6.27 -10.02
C GLN A 215 3.53 4.76 -10.09
N GLY A 216 4.49 4.28 -9.31
CA GLY A 216 4.78 2.87 -9.16
C GLY A 216 5.17 2.15 -10.46
N ARG A 217 4.96 0.85 -10.46
CA ARG A 217 5.24 0.01 -11.63
C ARG A 217 4.32 0.29 -12.81
N PHE A 218 3.06 0.62 -12.53
CA PHE A 218 2.10 1.04 -13.56
C PHE A 218 2.61 2.26 -14.32
N GLY A 219 3.01 3.30 -13.62
CA GLY A 219 3.51 4.52 -14.23
C GLY A 219 4.73 4.30 -15.13
N ASN A 220 5.66 3.45 -14.71
CA ASN A 220 6.83 3.12 -15.51
C ASN A 220 6.46 2.37 -16.81
N VAL A 221 5.58 1.37 -16.71
CA VAL A 221 5.12 0.60 -17.87
C VAL A 221 4.33 1.49 -18.83
N PHE A 222 3.38 2.27 -18.31
CA PHE A 222 2.57 3.18 -19.13
C PHE A 222 3.39 4.27 -19.83
N ALA A 223 4.43 4.80 -19.18
CA ALA A 223 5.33 5.79 -19.79
C ALA A 223 6.13 5.21 -20.96
N ALA A 224 6.37 3.91 -20.98
CA ALA A 224 7.15 3.22 -22.01
C ALA A 224 6.30 2.72 -23.20
N LEU A 225 4.96 2.72 -23.08
CA LEU A 225 4.09 2.29 -24.17
C LEU A 225 4.19 3.23 -25.38
N SER A 226 4.10 2.66 -26.60
CA SER A 226 3.91 3.46 -27.81
C SER A 226 2.54 4.14 -27.78
N ASP A 227 2.40 5.26 -28.50
CA ASP A 227 1.13 5.99 -28.57
C ASP A 227 0.00 5.11 -29.10
N SER A 228 0.27 4.29 -30.12
CA SER A 228 -0.73 3.38 -30.69
C SER A 228 -1.22 2.31 -29.70
N VAL A 229 -0.34 1.77 -28.86
CA VAL A 229 -0.72 0.82 -27.80
C VAL A 229 -1.50 1.52 -26.69
N ARG A 230 -1.07 2.73 -26.31
CA ARG A 230 -1.76 3.53 -25.30
C ARG A 230 -3.19 3.89 -25.70
N ASP A 231 -3.37 4.35 -26.96
CA ASP A 231 -4.67 4.72 -27.52
C ASP A 231 -5.60 3.49 -27.61
N ALA A 232 -5.07 2.34 -28.06
CA ALA A 232 -5.82 1.11 -28.13
C ALA A 232 -6.23 0.63 -26.71
N LEU A 233 -5.31 0.71 -25.75
CA LEU A 233 -5.58 0.33 -24.37
C LEU A 233 -6.66 1.22 -23.76
N GLU A 234 -6.55 2.54 -23.91
CA GLU A 234 -7.55 3.49 -23.42
C GLU A 234 -8.92 3.21 -24.04
N HIS A 235 -8.98 3.01 -25.36
CA HIS A 235 -10.21 2.70 -26.07
C HIS A 235 -10.90 1.44 -25.50
N HIS A 236 -10.16 0.34 -25.35
CA HIS A 236 -10.74 -0.92 -24.88
C HIS A 236 -11.11 -0.87 -23.39
N VAL A 237 -10.28 -0.23 -22.57
CA VAL A 237 -10.55 -0.06 -21.16
C VAL A 237 -11.76 0.86 -20.95
N ARG A 238 -11.90 1.93 -21.77
CA ARG A 238 -13.07 2.80 -21.75
C ARG A 238 -14.34 2.03 -22.05
N ASN A 239 -14.35 1.19 -23.07
CA ASN A 239 -15.49 0.36 -23.39
C ASN A 239 -15.85 -0.59 -22.23
N GLY A 240 -14.86 -1.18 -21.57
CA GLY A 240 -15.06 -2.01 -20.39
C GLY A 240 -15.58 -1.24 -19.17
N TYR A 241 -15.13 0.00 -18.97
CA TYR A 241 -15.62 0.86 -17.90
C TYR A 241 -17.07 1.31 -18.14
N LEU A 242 -17.39 1.70 -19.36
CA LEU A 242 -18.73 2.21 -19.70
C LEU A 242 -19.79 1.10 -19.77
N VAL A 243 -19.41 -0.11 -20.21
CA VAL A 243 -20.32 -1.27 -20.37
C VAL A 243 -21.60 -0.90 -21.17
N GLY A 244 -21.44 -0.06 -22.20
CA GLY A 244 -22.55 0.42 -23.04
C GLY A 244 -23.43 1.51 -22.39
N LEU A 245 -23.08 2.01 -21.21
CA LEU A 245 -23.79 3.09 -20.53
C LEU A 245 -23.10 4.44 -20.79
N PRO A 246 -23.80 5.58 -20.59
CA PRO A 246 -23.19 6.90 -20.60
C PRO A 246 -22.04 7.01 -19.60
N ASP A 247 -21.07 7.90 -19.86
CA ASP A 247 -20.00 8.19 -18.90
C ASP A 247 -20.57 8.80 -17.60
N GLY A 248 -20.00 8.39 -16.48
CA GLY A 248 -20.46 8.78 -15.16
C GLY A 248 -19.86 7.92 -14.04
N PRO A 249 -20.37 8.09 -12.82
CA PRO A 249 -19.81 7.41 -11.65
C PRO A 249 -19.85 5.88 -11.75
N ARG A 250 -18.77 5.25 -11.31
CA ARG A 250 -18.65 3.79 -11.13
C ARG A 250 -17.95 3.49 -9.82
N SER A 251 -18.40 2.44 -9.15
CA SER A 251 -17.76 1.89 -7.96
C SER A 251 -17.16 0.52 -8.26
N PHE A 252 -15.95 0.30 -7.77
CA PHE A 252 -15.26 -0.98 -7.86
C PHE A 252 -14.80 -1.41 -6.47
N PRO A 253 -15.04 -2.65 -6.05
CA PRO A 253 -14.46 -3.14 -4.81
C PRO A 253 -12.92 -3.21 -4.94
N MET A 254 -12.24 -2.90 -3.83
CA MET A 254 -10.80 -3.12 -3.69
C MET A 254 -10.56 -3.91 -2.42
N MET A 255 -9.91 -5.05 -2.55
CA MET A 255 -9.62 -5.95 -1.44
C MET A 255 -8.17 -5.78 -1.00
N PHE A 256 -8.01 -5.65 0.30
CA PHE A 256 -6.71 -5.68 0.96
C PHE A 256 -6.64 -6.92 1.86
N ARG A 257 -5.46 -7.49 1.96
CA ARG A 257 -5.15 -8.49 2.98
C ARG A 257 -4.43 -7.83 4.11
N VAL A 258 -4.97 -7.95 5.31
CA VAL A 258 -4.36 -7.38 6.50
C VAL A 258 -3.98 -8.49 7.47
N VAL A 259 -2.79 -8.38 8.03
CA VAL A 259 -2.25 -9.33 9.00
C VAL A 259 -1.85 -8.59 10.28
N ARG A 260 -2.00 -9.27 11.41
CA ARG A 260 -1.41 -8.85 12.69
C ARG A 260 -0.74 -10.03 13.37
N GLY A 261 0.23 -9.73 14.22
CA GLY A 261 0.84 -10.69 15.14
C GLY A 261 1.38 -9.97 16.37
N VAL A 262 1.57 -10.70 17.43
CA VAL A 262 2.09 -10.20 18.71
C VAL A 262 3.54 -10.63 18.88
N VAL A 263 4.39 -9.71 19.32
CA VAL A 263 5.80 -9.99 19.63
C VAL A 263 5.88 -10.74 20.95
N LEU A 264 6.48 -11.93 20.94
CA LEU A 264 6.72 -12.70 22.17
C LEU A 264 7.86 -12.08 22.98
N ALA A 265 7.79 -12.24 24.31
CA ALA A 265 8.95 -12.05 25.17
C ALA A 265 10.04 -13.09 24.80
N ALA A 266 11.29 -12.63 24.76
CA ALA A 266 12.43 -13.49 24.50
C ALA A 266 12.67 -14.49 25.63
#